data_2f5bbd889d6f9b8c8138b577c71ea48d
#
_entry.id   2f5bbd889d6f9b8c8138b577c71ea48d
#
_cell.length_a   1.000
_cell.length_b   1.000
_cell.length_c   1.000
_cell.angle_alpha   90.00
_cell.angle_beta   90.00
_cell.angle_gamma   90.00
#
_symmetry.space_group_name_H-M   'P 1'
#
loop_
_entity.id
_entity.type
_entity.pdbx_description
1 polymer ?
#
loop_
_entity_poly.entity_id
_entity_poly.type
_entity_poly.pdbx_seq_one_letter_code
_entity_poly.pdbx_strand_id
1 'polypeptide(L)'
;MNDKEKLLCDGAELMDIALTEFQIQQLLSYHSLISKWNKVYNLSAIRDPLESIKKHFLDSLSIISFIKDELLLDVGSGAGLPGIVIAIMKPKTKVFVIDSVGKKCRFMQTAKTELSLTNLTVINSRVEDFVPVEPFPQITSRAFA
;
A
#
# COMPACT_ATOMS: atom_id res chain seq x y z
N MET A 1 -16.69 11.56 -12.73
CA MET A 1 -16.02 10.94 -11.57
C MET A 1 -16.86 9.80 -11.05
N ASN A 2 -16.28 8.59 -10.96
CA ASN A 2 -17.03 7.43 -10.45
C ASN A 2 -17.04 7.44 -8.91
N ASP A 3 -17.82 6.52 -8.33
CA ASP A 3 -18.02 6.46 -6.87
C ASP A 3 -16.72 6.18 -6.12
N LYS A 4 -15.84 5.35 -6.66
CA LYS A 4 -14.55 5.02 -6.03
C LYS A 4 -13.65 6.25 -5.96
N GLU A 5 -13.53 6.97 -7.07
CA GLU A 5 -12.71 8.17 -7.15
C GLU A 5 -13.25 9.27 -6.24
N LYS A 6 -14.57 9.45 -6.24
CA LYS A 6 -15.22 10.43 -5.39
C LYS A 6 -14.98 10.14 -3.91
N LEU A 7 -15.17 8.90 -3.50
CA LEU A 7 -14.97 8.50 -2.11
C LEU A 7 -13.50 8.70 -1.69
N LEU A 8 -12.56 8.34 -2.56
CA LEU A 8 -11.15 8.52 -2.29
C LEU A 8 -10.78 10.00 -2.12
N CYS A 9 -11.23 10.84 -3.05
CA CYS A 9 -10.93 12.27 -3.03
C CYS A 9 -11.60 12.98 -1.86
N ASP A 10 -12.86 12.69 -1.59
CA ASP A 10 -13.60 13.30 -0.48
C ASP A 10 -12.99 12.89 0.87
N GLY A 11 -12.62 11.61 1.01
CA GLY A 11 -11.99 11.12 2.23
C GLY A 11 -10.61 11.75 2.46
N ALA A 12 -9.81 11.88 1.41
CA ALA A 12 -8.50 12.53 1.51
C ALA A 12 -8.65 14.00 1.90
N GLU A 13 -9.61 14.70 1.31
CA GLU A 13 -9.87 16.10 1.63
C GLU A 13 -10.23 16.29 3.11
N LEU A 14 -11.04 15.38 3.67
CA LEU A 14 -11.38 15.42 5.09
C LEU A 14 -10.16 15.25 6.00
N MET A 15 -9.11 14.65 5.50
CA MET A 15 -7.84 14.48 6.22
C MET A 15 -6.80 15.55 5.86
N ASP A 16 -7.20 16.59 5.15
CA ASP A 16 -6.31 17.65 4.65
C ASP A 16 -5.21 17.12 3.73
N ILE A 17 -5.50 16.08 2.98
CA ILE A 17 -4.57 15.52 1.99
C ILE A 17 -5.02 15.94 0.60
N ALA A 18 -4.18 16.72 -0.08
CA ALA A 18 -4.42 17.13 -1.46
C ALA A 18 -3.80 16.09 -2.40
N LEU A 19 -4.64 15.28 -3.03
CA LEU A 19 -4.19 14.29 -4.00
C LEU A 19 -3.97 14.95 -5.37
N THR A 20 -2.80 14.72 -5.98
CA THR A 20 -2.58 15.10 -7.37
C THR A 20 -3.35 14.16 -8.28
N GLU A 21 -3.60 14.58 -9.52
CA GLU A 21 -4.25 13.71 -10.51
C GLU A 21 -3.45 12.42 -10.71
N PHE A 22 -2.12 12.52 -10.75
CA PHE A 22 -1.26 11.35 -10.88
C PHE A 22 -1.43 10.37 -9.70
N GLN A 23 -1.47 10.89 -8.47
CA GLN A 23 -1.68 10.07 -7.28
C GLN A 23 -3.04 9.39 -7.28
N ILE A 24 -4.08 10.11 -7.70
CA ILE A 24 -5.43 9.53 -7.83
C ILE A 24 -5.40 8.35 -8.79
N GLN A 25 -4.80 8.51 -9.96
CA GLN A 25 -4.72 7.43 -10.95
C GLN A 25 -3.90 6.25 -10.45
N GLN A 26 -2.79 6.50 -9.76
CA GLN A 26 -1.98 5.43 -9.18
C GLN A 26 -2.75 4.64 -8.12
N LEU A 27 -3.44 5.34 -7.23
CA LEU A 27 -4.23 4.69 -6.18
C LEU A 27 -5.39 3.87 -6.77
N LEU A 28 -6.08 4.40 -7.77
CA LEU A 28 -7.17 3.68 -8.42
C LEU A 28 -6.67 2.48 -9.23
N SER A 29 -5.53 2.60 -9.89
CA SER A 29 -4.91 1.49 -10.61
C SER A 29 -4.51 0.38 -9.65
N TYR A 30 -3.93 0.75 -8.52
CA TYR A 30 -3.57 -0.21 -7.46
C TYR A 30 -4.83 -0.91 -6.92
N HIS A 31 -5.89 -0.16 -6.66
CA HIS A 31 -7.16 -0.74 -6.21
C HIS A 31 -7.72 -1.74 -7.22
N SER A 32 -7.65 -1.41 -8.50
CA SER A 32 -8.11 -2.32 -9.56
C SER A 32 -7.29 -3.60 -9.60
N LEU A 33 -5.99 -3.52 -9.36
CA LEU A 33 -5.12 -4.71 -9.26
C LEU A 33 -5.51 -5.60 -8.09
N ILE A 34 -5.76 -5.00 -6.92
CA ILE A 34 -6.22 -5.75 -5.75
C ILE A 34 -7.51 -6.49 -6.08
N SER A 35 -8.48 -5.82 -6.67
CA SER A 35 -9.77 -6.41 -7.03
C SER A 35 -9.61 -7.56 -8.02
N LYS A 36 -8.77 -7.38 -9.02
CA LYS A 36 -8.50 -8.40 -10.04
C LYS A 36 -7.86 -9.65 -9.43
N TRP A 37 -6.82 -9.48 -8.63
CA TRP A 37 -6.11 -10.59 -8.01
C TRP A 37 -6.93 -11.25 -6.91
N ASN A 38 -7.77 -10.48 -6.23
CA ASN A 38 -8.61 -10.99 -5.14
C ASN A 38 -9.64 -12.01 -5.63
N LYS A 39 -9.98 -12.00 -6.92
CA LYS A 39 -10.87 -12.99 -7.53
C LYS A 39 -10.26 -14.39 -7.57
N VAL A 40 -8.93 -14.47 -7.64
CA VAL A 40 -8.18 -15.72 -7.75
C VAL A 40 -7.47 -16.06 -6.44
N TYR A 41 -6.85 -15.07 -5.82
CA TYR A 41 -6.10 -15.22 -4.56
C TYR A 41 -6.76 -14.36 -3.51
N ASN A 42 -7.00 -14.89 -2.34
CA ASN A 42 -7.63 -14.12 -1.25
C ASN A 42 -6.64 -13.12 -0.63
N LEU A 43 -6.40 -12.02 -1.32
CA LEU A 43 -5.50 -10.96 -0.84
C LEU A 43 -6.12 -10.17 0.30
N SER A 44 -7.45 -10.00 0.27
CA SER A 44 -8.20 -9.24 1.26
C SER A 44 -9.57 -9.89 1.44
N ALA A 45 -10.07 -9.88 2.68
CA ALA A 45 -11.42 -10.33 2.98
C ALA A 45 -12.47 -9.31 2.52
N ILE A 46 -12.07 -8.05 2.32
CA ILE A 46 -12.98 -6.98 1.91
C ILE A 46 -13.07 -6.95 0.40
N ARG A 47 -14.22 -7.36 -0.14
CA ARG A 47 -14.44 -7.46 -1.59
C ARG A 47 -15.28 -6.33 -2.16
N ASP A 48 -16.09 -5.67 -1.35
CA ASP A 48 -16.86 -4.52 -1.81
C ASP A 48 -15.91 -3.36 -2.13
N PRO A 49 -15.95 -2.81 -3.37
CA PRO A 49 -14.99 -1.76 -3.78
C PRO A 49 -15.03 -0.51 -2.90
N LEU A 50 -16.19 -0.04 -2.50
CA LEU A 50 -16.30 1.17 -1.67
C LEU A 50 -15.81 0.92 -0.25
N GLU A 51 -16.12 -0.25 0.33
CA GLU A 51 -15.60 -0.63 1.64
C GLU A 51 -14.08 -0.78 1.60
N SER A 52 -13.53 -1.30 0.52
CA SER A 52 -12.09 -1.44 0.33
C SER A 52 -11.41 -0.07 0.30
N ILE A 53 -11.99 0.91 -0.40
CA ILE A 53 -11.47 2.28 -0.39
C ILE A 53 -11.44 2.84 1.03
N LYS A 54 -12.54 2.70 1.77
CA LYS A 54 -12.64 3.24 3.13
C LYS A 54 -11.68 2.56 4.09
N LYS A 55 -11.68 1.23 4.14
CA LYS A 55 -10.98 0.47 5.17
C LYS A 55 -9.50 0.25 4.85
N HIS A 56 -9.11 0.27 3.58
CA HIS A 56 -7.73 0.06 3.19
C HIS A 56 -7.04 1.34 2.77
N PHE A 57 -7.62 2.07 1.82
CA PHE A 57 -6.95 3.22 1.21
C PHE A 57 -7.00 4.46 2.09
N LEU A 58 -8.18 4.83 2.58
CA LEU A 58 -8.29 5.99 3.46
C LEU A 58 -7.59 5.75 4.79
N ASP A 59 -7.67 4.53 5.32
CA ASP A 59 -6.94 4.17 6.53
C ASP A 59 -5.42 4.31 6.31
N SER A 60 -4.91 3.81 5.18
CA SER A 60 -3.48 3.94 4.86
C SER A 60 -3.07 5.40 4.65
N LEU A 61 -3.91 6.21 4.02
CA LEU A 61 -3.63 7.63 3.84
C LEU A 61 -3.58 8.38 5.17
N SER A 62 -4.30 7.92 6.18
CA SER A 62 -4.38 8.61 7.47
C SER A 62 -3.04 8.71 8.19
N ILE A 63 -2.07 7.87 7.86
CA ILE A 63 -0.75 7.90 8.50
C ILE A 63 0.32 8.64 7.69
N ILE A 64 -0.03 9.10 6.49
CA ILE A 64 0.96 9.71 5.58
C ILE A 64 1.68 10.90 6.21
N SER A 65 0.97 11.74 6.95
CA SER A 65 1.57 12.92 7.59
C SER A 65 2.63 12.57 8.64
N PHE A 66 2.63 11.34 9.15
CA PHE A 66 3.60 10.87 10.15
C PHE A 66 4.82 10.22 9.51
N ILE A 67 4.80 9.97 8.20
CA ILE A 67 5.88 9.27 7.51
C ILE A 67 6.94 10.28 7.08
N LYS A 68 8.21 9.98 7.39
CA LYS A 68 9.36 10.81 7.02
C LYS A 68 10.00 10.27 5.74
N ASP A 69 10.77 11.12 5.05
CA ASP A 69 11.51 10.73 3.83
C ASP A 69 12.76 9.93 4.20
N GLU A 70 12.57 8.78 4.82
CA GLU A 70 13.61 7.89 5.32
C GLU A 70 13.22 6.44 4.96
N LEU A 71 14.14 5.51 5.21
CA LEU A 71 13.85 4.08 5.05
C LEU A 71 12.66 3.69 5.92
N LEU A 72 11.73 2.93 5.33
CA LEU A 72 10.54 2.44 6.03
C LEU A 72 10.34 0.95 5.74
N LEU A 73 10.06 0.18 6.78
CA LEU A 73 9.69 -1.22 6.66
C LEU A 73 8.21 -1.40 7.02
N ASP A 74 7.46 -2.02 6.12
CA ASP A 74 6.07 -2.41 6.37
C ASP A 74 6.01 -3.92 6.57
N VAL A 75 5.71 -4.34 7.79
CA VAL A 75 5.75 -5.74 8.21
C VAL A 75 4.38 -6.40 8.02
N GLY A 76 4.37 -7.55 7.34
CA GLY A 76 3.13 -8.29 7.10
C GLY A 76 2.21 -7.55 6.14
N SER A 77 2.78 -7.02 5.06
CA SER A 77 2.08 -6.10 4.17
C SER A 77 0.86 -6.70 3.47
N GLY A 78 0.82 -8.00 3.28
CA GLY A 78 -0.31 -8.67 2.62
C GLY A 78 -0.49 -8.18 1.18
N ALA A 79 -1.57 -7.46 0.93
CA ALA A 79 -1.82 -6.85 -0.38
C ALA A 79 -1.00 -5.57 -0.61
N GLY A 80 -0.09 -5.24 0.32
CA GLY A 80 0.77 -4.06 0.23
C GLY A 80 0.25 -2.85 1.00
N LEU A 81 -0.54 -3.07 2.02
CA LEU A 81 -1.17 -1.99 2.79
C LEU A 81 -0.59 -1.91 4.19
N PRO A 82 -0.13 -0.78 4.65
CA PRO A 82 -0.13 0.52 3.98
C PRO A 82 1.07 0.78 3.05
N GLY A 83 2.04 -0.13 2.97
CA GLY A 83 3.32 0.11 2.30
C GLY A 83 3.24 0.64 0.88
N ILE A 84 2.40 0.05 0.03
CA ILE A 84 2.29 0.50 -1.37
C ILE A 84 1.60 1.87 -1.45
N VAL A 85 0.62 2.14 -0.60
CA VAL A 85 0.02 3.48 -0.54
C VAL A 85 1.06 4.52 -0.15
N ILE A 86 1.91 4.20 0.83
CA ILE A 86 3.02 5.08 1.24
C ILE A 86 3.98 5.33 0.07
N ALA A 87 4.34 4.27 -0.66
CA ALA A 87 5.24 4.40 -1.81
C ALA A 87 4.66 5.30 -2.90
N ILE A 88 3.35 5.20 -3.15
CA ILE A 88 2.66 6.06 -4.12
C ILE A 88 2.68 7.51 -3.66
N MET A 89 2.36 7.76 -2.40
CA MET A 89 2.21 9.11 -1.88
C MET A 89 3.54 9.79 -1.58
N LYS A 90 4.58 9.02 -1.27
CA LYS A 90 5.86 9.55 -0.83
C LYS A 90 7.01 8.98 -1.66
N PRO A 91 7.20 9.49 -2.87
CA PRO A 91 8.22 8.96 -3.78
C PRO A 91 9.65 9.08 -3.27
N LYS A 92 9.92 9.94 -2.28
CA LYS A 92 11.24 10.09 -1.67
C LYS A 92 11.48 9.13 -0.51
N THR A 93 10.45 8.45 -0.03
CA THR A 93 10.57 7.43 1.02
C THR A 93 10.93 6.10 0.36
N LYS A 94 11.98 5.44 0.85
CA LYS A 94 12.34 4.10 0.40
C LYS A 94 11.55 3.10 1.22
N VAL A 95 10.57 2.46 0.60
CA VAL A 95 9.61 1.56 1.26
C VAL A 95 10.00 0.12 0.99
N PHE A 96 10.16 -0.64 2.06
CA PHE A 96 10.37 -2.08 2.01
C PHE A 96 9.11 -2.76 2.56
N VAL A 97 8.51 -3.64 1.77
CA VAL A 97 7.36 -4.43 2.19
C VAL A 97 7.81 -5.88 2.35
N ILE A 98 7.47 -6.47 3.48
CA ILE A 98 7.87 -7.85 3.78
C ILE A 98 6.65 -8.69 4.13
N ASP A 99 6.58 -9.88 3.53
CA ASP A 99 5.53 -10.86 3.83
C ASP A 99 6.09 -12.26 3.62
N SER A 100 5.61 -13.22 4.40
CA SER A 100 6.06 -14.62 4.29
C SER A 100 5.31 -15.39 3.21
N VAL A 101 4.18 -14.87 2.73
CA VAL A 101 3.31 -15.56 1.77
C VAL A 101 3.71 -15.21 0.34
N GLY A 102 4.21 -16.20 -0.40
CA GLY A 102 4.73 -15.99 -1.76
C GLY A 102 3.73 -15.39 -2.74
N LYS A 103 2.46 -15.78 -2.66
CA LYS A 103 1.41 -15.22 -3.53
C LYS A 103 1.23 -13.72 -3.31
N LYS A 104 1.30 -13.27 -2.06
CA LYS A 104 1.17 -11.86 -1.72
C LYS A 104 2.36 -11.07 -2.21
N CYS A 105 3.56 -11.63 -2.08
CA CYS A 105 4.78 -11.00 -2.60
C CYS A 105 4.76 -10.89 -4.12
N ARG A 106 4.25 -11.90 -4.83
CA ARG A 106 4.10 -11.83 -6.29
C ARG A 106 3.12 -10.73 -6.69
N PHE A 107 2.03 -10.58 -5.94
CA PHE A 107 1.08 -9.49 -6.17
C PHE A 107 1.76 -8.14 -5.99
N MET A 108 2.48 -7.96 -4.87
CA MET A 108 3.16 -6.69 -4.59
C MET A 108 4.23 -6.38 -5.64
N GLN A 109 4.94 -7.40 -6.13
CA GLN A 109 5.94 -7.22 -7.18
C GLN A 109 5.27 -6.80 -8.51
N THR A 110 4.10 -7.36 -8.82
CA THR A 110 3.31 -6.97 -9.99
C THR A 110 2.85 -5.51 -9.85
N ALA A 111 2.36 -5.13 -8.69
CA ALA A 111 1.94 -3.75 -8.44
C ALA A 111 3.11 -2.79 -8.58
N LYS A 112 4.29 -3.14 -8.03
CA LYS A 112 5.49 -2.33 -8.20
C LYS A 112 5.80 -2.08 -9.67
N THR A 113 5.78 -3.13 -10.47
CA THR A 113 6.10 -3.04 -11.90
C THR A 113 5.07 -2.21 -12.65
N GLU A 114 3.79 -2.50 -12.46
CA GLU A 114 2.73 -1.81 -13.19
C GLU A 114 2.60 -0.33 -12.80
N LEU A 115 2.87 0.01 -11.56
CA LEU A 115 2.79 1.39 -11.07
C LEU A 115 4.13 2.11 -11.14
N SER A 116 5.18 1.44 -11.60
CA SER A 116 6.53 2.01 -11.70
C SER A 116 7.03 2.59 -10.37
N LEU A 117 6.85 1.84 -9.29
CA LEU A 117 7.25 2.27 -7.95
C LEU A 117 8.73 1.96 -7.71
N THR A 118 9.61 2.85 -8.16
CA THR A 118 11.06 2.67 -8.05
C THR A 118 11.55 2.75 -6.59
N ASN A 119 10.74 3.31 -5.71
CA ASN A 119 11.05 3.44 -4.29
C ASN A 119 10.51 2.28 -3.43
N LEU A 120 10.00 1.21 -4.06
CA LEU A 120 9.45 0.04 -3.37
C LEU A 120 10.35 -1.17 -3.57
N THR A 121 10.64 -1.88 -2.48
CA THR A 121 11.34 -3.17 -2.51
C THR A 121 10.46 -4.21 -1.83
N VAL A 122 10.22 -5.33 -2.50
CA VAL A 122 9.39 -6.43 -1.99
C VAL A 122 10.29 -7.55 -1.48
N ILE A 123 10.06 -7.98 -0.24
CA ILE A 123 10.86 -9.03 0.42
C ILE A 123 9.92 -10.18 0.79
N ASN A 124 10.22 -11.37 0.28
CA ASN A 124 9.51 -12.60 0.63
C ASN A 124 10.29 -13.31 1.73
N SER A 125 9.91 -13.06 2.97
CA SER A 125 10.58 -13.64 4.13
C SER A 125 9.69 -13.49 5.35
N ARG A 126 9.92 -14.32 6.36
CA ARG A 126 9.44 -14.05 7.70
C ARG A 126 10.25 -12.89 8.26
N VAL A 127 9.62 -12.04 9.05
CA VAL A 127 10.30 -10.86 9.62
C VAL A 127 11.45 -11.28 10.53
N GLU A 128 11.30 -12.36 11.28
CA GLU A 128 12.35 -12.87 12.19
C GLU A 128 13.57 -13.43 11.44
N ASP A 129 13.42 -13.80 10.17
CA ASP A 129 14.51 -14.31 9.33
C ASP A 129 15.15 -13.22 8.47
N PHE A 130 14.57 -12.04 8.46
CA PHE A 130 15.07 -10.92 7.65
C PHE A 130 16.17 -10.18 8.39
N VAL A 131 17.34 -10.10 7.76
CA VAL A 131 18.47 -9.35 8.30
C VAL A 131 18.69 -8.11 7.44
N PRO A 132 18.28 -6.93 7.91
CA PRO A 132 18.46 -5.71 7.12
C PRO A 132 19.93 -5.30 7.06
N VAL A 133 20.32 -4.68 5.94
CA VAL A 133 21.68 -4.13 5.77
C VAL A 133 21.92 -2.99 6.75
N GLU A 134 20.88 -2.20 7.01
CA GLU A 134 20.93 -1.10 7.98
C GLU A 134 19.60 -1.05 8.73
N PRO A 135 19.58 -0.47 9.94
CA PRO A 135 18.34 -0.37 10.71
C PRO A 135 17.29 0.49 10.01
N PHE A 136 16.02 0.12 10.18
CA PHE A 136 14.92 0.92 9.66
C PHE A 136 14.50 1.95 10.71
N PRO A 137 14.56 3.25 10.39
CA PRO A 137 14.13 4.29 11.33
C PRO A 137 12.61 4.35 11.49
N GLN A 138 11.86 3.77 10.54
CA GLN A 138 10.40 3.75 10.57
C GLN A 138 9.91 2.35 10.28
N ILE A 139 8.94 1.89 11.07
CA ILE A 139 8.30 0.59 10.87
C ILE A 139 6.80 0.78 10.96
N THR A 140 6.08 0.20 10.00
CA THR A 140 4.62 0.15 10.02
C THR A 140 4.15 -1.30 10.03
N SER A 141 2.98 -1.52 10.56
CA SER A 141 2.28 -2.80 10.43
C SER A 141 0.79 -2.54 10.65
N ARG A 142 -0.03 -3.41 10.07
CA ARG A 142 -1.46 -3.40 10.32
C ARG A 142 -1.85 -4.74 10.92
N ALA A 143 -2.71 -4.67 11.95
CA ALA A 143 -3.32 -5.88 12.46
C ALA A 143 -4.51 -6.22 11.55
N PHE A 144 -4.52 -7.43 11.00
CA PHE A 144 -5.66 -7.94 10.25
C PHE A 144 -6.38 -8.93 11.13
N ALA A 145 -7.64 -8.66 11.35
CA ALA A 145 -8.51 -9.62 12.02
C ALA A 145 -8.94 -10.67 11.01
#